data_6bb44e33d0d2bacce20acb582043e75f
#
_entry.id   6bb44e33d0d2bacce20acb582043e75f
#
_cell.length_a   1.000
_cell.length_b   1.000
_cell.length_c   1.000
_cell.angle_alpha   90.00
_cell.angle_beta   90.00
_cell.angle_gamma   90.00
#
_symmetry.space_group_name_H-M   'P 1'
#
loop_
_entity.id
_entity.type
_entity.pdbx_description
1 polymer ?
#
loop_
_entity_poly.entity_id
_entity_poly.type
_entity_poly.pdbx_seq_one_letter_code
_entity_poly.pdbx_strand_id
1 'polypeptide(L)'
;MSAVIRNLRAMGTDCSVICYAPADSGQLLADAAVARIELLEDCWSRFRPGSELNRLNHRAGTGPVQCSADLVRLVQAMRAAWEMTGGLFDPTILPSIKAAGYDADFATVIARGAIAASSGSLVVEPSPGMERVIVDEVLGTVDLPSGIGIDPGAIGKGLAADIIVDELMGVGADGVLVNLGGDIVFAGTPGNDPTWILAIEDERVAIEHPDRVIRHLEFDPGIARGAVATSTTLKRVWGNGHHHLIDPRTGDIARGDLVQATVVGDMGWRAEAAATAALLMGAGRAPQWLSDHDLVSVLLTSEQILTDDTRIGAPSD
;
A
#
# COMPACT_ATOMS: atom_id res chain seq x y z
N MET A 1 -1.03 -19.57 24.18
CA MET A 1 -0.13 -19.25 23.06
C MET A 1 0.56 -17.94 23.37
N SER A 2 1.85 -17.79 23.07
CA SER A 2 2.57 -16.52 23.27
C SER A 2 2.78 -15.84 21.92
N ALA A 3 2.57 -14.51 21.88
CA ALA A 3 2.91 -13.73 20.72
C ALA A 3 4.42 -13.58 20.57
N VAL A 4 4.93 -13.73 19.36
CA VAL A 4 6.28 -13.31 19.00
C VAL A 4 6.15 -12.05 18.14
N ILE A 5 6.83 -10.98 18.56
CA ILE A 5 6.79 -9.68 17.89
C ILE A 5 8.16 -9.39 17.29
N ARG A 6 8.17 -8.91 16.05
CA ARG A 6 9.35 -8.35 15.38
C ARG A 6 9.04 -6.93 14.91
N ASN A 7 9.94 -6.02 15.26
CA ASN A 7 9.91 -4.65 14.75
C ASN A 7 11.15 -4.44 13.88
N LEU A 8 10.95 -3.81 12.73
CA LEU A 8 12.03 -3.53 11.77
C LEU A 8 11.71 -2.27 10.98
N ARG A 9 12.71 -1.77 10.27
CA ARG A 9 12.51 -0.71 9.28
C ARG A 9 12.75 -1.28 7.89
N ALA A 10 11.69 -1.26 7.07
CA ALA A 10 11.72 -1.74 5.68
C ALA A 10 10.74 -0.93 4.83
N MET A 11 10.87 -0.98 3.50
CA MET A 11 9.99 -0.28 2.55
C MET A 11 9.81 1.22 2.85
N GLY A 12 10.84 1.83 3.46
CA GLY A 12 10.86 3.24 3.83
C GLY A 12 9.95 3.61 5.02
N THR A 13 9.55 2.65 5.85
CA THR A 13 8.64 2.84 6.99
C THR A 13 8.99 1.93 8.17
N ASP A 14 8.37 2.17 9.33
CA ASP A 14 8.43 1.27 10.47
C ASP A 14 7.43 0.13 10.25
N CYS A 15 7.89 -1.09 10.49
CA CYS A 15 7.15 -2.32 10.25
C CYS A 15 7.09 -3.17 11.51
N SER A 16 6.00 -3.92 11.67
CA SER A 16 5.89 -4.91 12.73
C SER A 16 5.22 -6.19 12.24
N VAL A 17 5.68 -7.31 12.78
CA VAL A 17 5.08 -8.63 12.59
C VAL A 17 4.72 -9.17 13.96
N ILE A 18 3.49 -9.62 14.13
CA ILE A 18 3.02 -10.34 15.31
C ILE A 18 2.63 -11.74 14.84
N CYS A 19 3.25 -12.77 15.43
CA CYS A 19 2.98 -14.15 15.09
C CYS A 19 2.55 -14.91 16.35
N TYR A 20 1.40 -15.54 16.29
CA TYR A 20 0.89 -16.50 17.28
C TYR A 20 1.07 -17.90 16.70
N ALA A 21 1.85 -18.71 17.38
CA ALA A 21 2.15 -20.07 16.97
C ALA A 21 2.56 -20.91 18.19
N PRO A 22 2.66 -22.24 18.06
CA PRO A 22 3.28 -23.09 19.09
C PRO A 22 4.68 -22.58 19.47
N ALA A 23 5.05 -22.73 20.74
CA ALA A 23 6.27 -22.13 21.31
C ALA A 23 7.56 -22.43 20.52
N ASP A 24 7.64 -23.62 19.95
CA ASP A 24 8.83 -24.09 19.22
C ASP A 24 8.96 -23.50 17.79
N SER A 25 7.87 -22.97 17.22
CA SER A 25 7.84 -22.44 15.84
C SER A 25 7.70 -20.93 15.74
N GLY A 26 7.14 -20.26 16.76
CA GLY A 26 6.81 -18.84 16.70
C GLY A 26 8.00 -17.94 16.38
N GLN A 27 9.18 -18.19 16.97
CA GLN A 27 10.40 -17.43 16.69
C GLN A 27 10.83 -17.60 15.23
N LEU A 28 10.86 -18.84 14.73
CA LEU A 28 11.26 -19.16 13.38
C LEU A 28 10.32 -18.52 12.35
N LEU A 29 9.01 -18.56 12.58
CA LEU A 29 8.02 -17.97 11.69
C LEU A 29 8.14 -16.43 11.65
N ALA A 30 8.32 -15.79 12.81
CA ALA A 30 8.49 -14.35 12.86
C ALA A 30 9.79 -13.89 12.18
N ASP A 31 10.89 -14.65 12.32
CA ASP A 31 12.16 -14.39 11.64
C ASP A 31 12.05 -14.62 10.11
N ALA A 32 11.30 -15.64 9.69
CA ALA A 32 11.00 -15.89 8.28
C ALA A 32 10.19 -14.75 7.65
N ALA A 33 9.21 -14.19 8.39
CA ALA A 33 8.47 -13.02 7.94
C ALA A 33 9.39 -11.80 7.71
N VAL A 34 10.30 -11.52 8.64
CA VAL A 34 11.29 -10.43 8.49
C VAL A 34 12.13 -10.63 7.22
N ALA A 35 12.70 -11.83 7.05
CA ALA A 35 13.49 -12.14 5.85
C ALA A 35 12.65 -12.00 4.55
N ARG A 36 11.36 -12.37 4.60
CA ARG A 36 10.46 -12.23 3.46
C ARG A 36 10.19 -10.77 3.11
N ILE A 37 9.98 -9.90 4.10
CA ILE A 37 9.84 -8.45 3.91
C ILE A 37 11.08 -7.89 3.18
N GLU A 38 12.28 -8.26 3.61
CA GLU A 38 13.53 -7.81 3.00
C GLU A 38 13.67 -8.28 1.55
N LEU A 39 13.33 -9.53 1.25
CA LEU A 39 13.35 -10.07 -0.12
C LEU A 39 12.35 -9.35 -1.05
N LEU A 40 11.14 -9.06 -0.56
CA LEU A 40 10.16 -8.33 -1.34
C LEU A 40 10.60 -6.87 -1.57
N GLU A 41 11.22 -6.23 -0.57
CA GLU A 41 11.78 -4.88 -0.76
C GLU A 41 12.93 -4.89 -1.77
N ASP A 42 13.83 -5.87 -1.73
CA ASP A 42 14.92 -6.02 -2.71
C ASP A 42 14.39 -6.20 -4.13
N CYS A 43 13.29 -6.92 -4.28
CA CYS A 43 12.65 -7.14 -5.57
C CYS A 43 11.93 -5.88 -6.08
N TRP A 44 11.13 -5.21 -5.24
CA TRP A 44 10.13 -4.22 -5.62
C TRP A 44 10.51 -2.76 -5.40
N SER A 45 11.59 -2.48 -4.68
CA SER A 45 11.94 -1.10 -4.34
C SER A 45 12.38 -0.30 -5.57
N ARG A 46 11.67 0.79 -5.88
CA ARG A 46 12.12 1.74 -6.90
C ARG A 46 13.35 2.55 -6.47
N PHE A 47 13.66 2.55 -5.17
CA PHE A 47 14.78 3.29 -4.60
C PHE A 47 16.09 2.49 -4.53
N ARG A 48 16.02 1.16 -4.67
CA ARG A 48 17.19 0.28 -4.73
C ARG A 48 17.62 0.11 -6.19
N PRO A 49 18.76 0.66 -6.63
CA PRO A 49 19.15 0.62 -8.06
C PRO A 49 19.23 -0.79 -8.64
N GLY A 50 19.59 -1.77 -7.79
CA GLY A 50 19.70 -3.18 -8.17
C GLY A 50 18.40 -3.99 -8.08
N SER A 51 17.27 -3.38 -7.74
CA SER A 51 15.99 -4.09 -7.64
C SER A 51 15.57 -4.69 -8.99
N GLU A 52 14.77 -5.75 -8.92
CA GLU A 52 14.25 -6.36 -10.14
C GLU A 52 13.28 -5.43 -10.87
N LEU A 53 12.44 -4.71 -10.11
CA LEU A 53 11.55 -3.68 -10.65
C LEU A 53 12.31 -2.61 -11.44
N ASN A 54 13.44 -2.11 -10.92
CA ASN A 54 14.23 -1.12 -11.64
C ASN A 54 14.87 -1.69 -12.90
N ARG A 55 15.33 -2.96 -12.87
CA ARG A 55 15.81 -3.64 -14.07
C ARG A 55 14.71 -3.77 -15.13
N LEU A 56 13.49 -4.11 -14.73
CA LEU A 56 12.33 -4.15 -15.62
C LEU A 56 12.04 -2.77 -16.21
N ASN A 57 11.97 -1.73 -15.37
CA ASN A 57 11.73 -0.35 -15.81
C ASN A 57 12.80 0.14 -16.83
N HIS A 58 14.07 -0.20 -16.62
CA HIS A 58 15.15 0.16 -17.55
C HIS A 58 15.08 -0.58 -18.89
N ARG A 59 14.36 -1.69 -18.94
CA ARG A 59 14.17 -2.50 -20.17
C ARG A 59 12.85 -2.22 -20.89
N ALA A 60 12.11 -1.18 -20.48
CA ALA A 60 10.90 -0.77 -21.17
C ALA A 60 11.15 -0.54 -22.67
N GLY A 61 10.32 -1.10 -23.52
CA GLY A 61 10.43 -1.05 -24.98
C GLY A 61 11.41 -2.05 -25.61
N THR A 62 12.00 -2.97 -24.83
CA THR A 62 12.88 -4.01 -25.38
C THR A 62 12.19 -5.37 -25.63
N GLY A 63 10.89 -5.43 -25.39
CA GLY A 63 10.10 -6.66 -25.43
C GLY A 63 10.05 -7.39 -24.09
N PRO A 64 9.49 -8.61 -24.03
CA PRO A 64 9.27 -9.36 -22.79
C PRO A 64 10.56 -9.58 -21.99
N VAL A 65 10.50 -9.34 -20.70
CA VAL A 65 11.60 -9.49 -19.73
C VAL A 65 11.25 -10.61 -18.77
N GLN A 66 12.16 -11.59 -18.59
CA GLN A 66 12.02 -12.65 -17.59
C GLN A 66 12.03 -12.02 -16.19
N CYS A 67 11.02 -12.36 -15.38
CA CYS A 67 10.82 -11.84 -14.04
C CYS A 67 10.62 -12.98 -13.02
N SER A 68 10.95 -12.70 -11.76
CA SER A 68 10.64 -13.60 -10.66
C SER A 68 9.12 -13.70 -10.46
N ALA A 69 8.66 -14.78 -9.80
CA ALA A 69 7.26 -14.94 -9.46
C ALA A 69 6.73 -13.77 -8.60
N ASP A 70 7.55 -13.22 -7.72
CA ASP A 70 7.19 -12.08 -6.89
C ASP A 70 6.96 -10.80 -7.71
N LEU A 71 7.81 -10.53 -8.70
CA LEU A 71 7.61 -9.36 -9.56
C LEU A 71 6.41 -9.54 -10.49
N VAL A 72 6.21 -10.73 -11.05
CA VAL A 72 5.01 -11.04 -11.84
C VAL A 72 3.75 -10.82 -11.00
N ARG A 73 3.71 -11.36 -9.76
CA ARG A 73 2.58 -11.18 -8.83
C ARG A 73 2.31 -9.70 -8.54
N LEU A 74 3.36 -8.89 -8.34
CA LEU A 74 3.21 -7.45 -8.16
C LEU A 74 2.55 -6.79 -9.38
N VAL A 75 3.04 -7.06 -10.60
CA VAL A 75 2.50 -6.43 -11.82
C VAL A 75 1.05 -6.86 -12.09
N GLN A 76 0.71 -8.10 -11.76
CA GLN A 76 -0.68 -8.59 -11.82
C GLN A 76 -1.59 -7.85 -10.83
N ALA A 77 -1.15 -7.70 -9.57
CA ALA A 77 -1.90 -6.94 -8.58
C ALA A 77 -2.06 -5.47 -9.00
N MET A 78 -1.01 -4.86 -9.58
CA MET A 78 -1.07 -3.51 -10.16
C MET A 78 -2.14 -3.40 -11.25
N ARG A 79 -2.21 -4.37 -12.15
CA ARG A 79 -3.24 -4.40 -13.20
C ARG A 79 -4.63 -4.53 -12.60
N ALA A 80 -4.84 -5.48 -11.69
CA ALA A 80 -6.12 -5.70 -11.03
C ALA A 80 -6.60 -4.44 -10.27
N ALA A 81 -5.69 -3.75 -9.56
CA ALA A 81 -5.99 -2.51 -8.87
C ALA A 81 -6.30 -1.35 -9.83
N TRP A 82 -5.57 -1.25 -10.94
CA TRP A 82 -5.84 -0.28 -12.00
C TRP A 82 -7.23 -0.48 -12.61
N GLU A 83 -7.60 -1.71 -12.93
CA GLU A 83 -8.92 -2.07 -13.44
C GLU A 83 -10.02 -1.79 -12.40
N MET A 84 -9.87 -2.25 -11.15
CA MET A 84 -10.81 -2.05 -10.05
C MET A 84 -11.11 -0.57 -9.81
N THR A 85 -10.10 0.29 -9.88
CA THR A 85 -10.24 1.72 -9.59
C THR A 85 -10.57 2.58 -10.81
N GLY A 86 -10.75 1.96 -11.99
CA GLY A 86 -10.96 2.67 -13.25
C GLY A 86 -9.78 3.61 -13.59
N GLY A 87 -8.57 3.20 -13.25
CA GLY A 87 -7.33 3.94 -13.54
C GLY A 87 -7.01 5.05 -12.53
N LEU A 88 -7.75 5.18 -11.41
CA LEU A 88 -7.39 6.14 -10.36
C LEU A 88 -6.18 5.67 -9.55
N PHE A 89 -6.05 4.38 -9.27
CA PHE A 89 -4.75 3.82 -8.98
C PHE A 89 -4.07 3.50 -10.32
N ASP A 90 -2.93 4.11 -10.59
CA ASP A 90 -2.17 3.84 -11.82
C ASP A 90 -0.67 3.73 -11.51
N PRO A 91 -0.08 2.55 -11.61
CA PRO A 91 1.35 2.37 -11.32
C PRO A 91 2.25 3.02 -12.38
N THR A 92 1.72 3.42 -13.54
CA THR A 92 2.50 4.06 -14.60
C THR A 92 2.79 5.54 -14.36
N ILE A 93 2.46 6.05 -13.16
CA ILE A 93 2.79 7.42 -12.69
C ILE A 93 4.29 7.64 -12.45
N LEU A 94 5.16 6.63 -12.57
CA LEU A 94 6.58 6.74 -12.21
C LEU A 94 7.30 7.94 -12.86
N PRO A 95 7.10 8.26 -14.14
CA PRO A 95 7.70 9.46 -14.73
C PRO A 95 7.21 10.75 -14.05
N SER A 96 5.92 10.86 -13.80
CA SER A 96 5.29 12.05 -13.20
C SER A 96 5.74 12.29 -11.76
N ILE A 97 5.78 11.24 -10.94
CA ILE A 97 6.22 11.38 -9.54
C ILE A 97 7.71 11.71 -9.43
N LYS A 98 8.55 11.21 -10.34
CA LYS A 98 9.95 11.62 -10.43
C LYS A 98 10.08 13.07 -10.88
N ALA A 99 9.32 13.50 -11.86
CA ALA A 99 9.28 14.88 -12.35
C ALA A 99 8.80 15.85 -11.25
N ALA A 100 7.87 15.43 -10.40
CA ALA A 100 7.44 16.19 -9.22
C ALA A 100 8.50 16.30 -8.12
N GLY A 101 9.67 15.63 -8.26
CA GLY A 101 10.81 15.71 -7.35
C GLY A 101 10.91 14.56 -6.34
N TYR A 102 10.06 13.53 -6.44
CA TYR A 102 10.17 12.31 -5.62
C TYR A 102 10.91 11.19 -6.39
N ASP A 103 12.14 11.48 -6.76
CA ASP A 103 13.02 10.62 -7.57
C ASP A 103 13.96 9.72 -6.75
N ALA A 104 14.06 9.96 -5.44
CA ALA A 104 14.89 9.23 -4.49
C ALA A 104 14.08 8.82 -3.24
N ASP A 105 14.71 8.11 -2.29
CA ASP A 105 14.09 7.87 -0.99
C ASP A 105 13.72 9.19 -0.28
N PHE A 106 12.70 9.14 0.59
CA PHE A 106 12.12 10.36 1.15
C PHE A 106 13.12 11.15 2.02
N ALA A 107 14.03 10.49 2.72
CA ALA A 107 15.05 11.16 3.52
C ALA A 107 16.00 11.97 2.61
N THR A 108 16.38 11.41 1.47
CA THR A 108 17.18 12.11 0.44
C THR A 108 16.42 13.29 -0.16
N VAL A 109 15.12 13.13 -0.45
CA VAL A 109 14.28 14.24 -0.97
C VAL A 109 14.22 15.39 0.03
N ILE A 110 13.98 15.11 1.31
CA ILE A 110 13.96 16.13 2.37
C ILE A 110 15.32 16.78 2.57
N ALA A 111 16.42 16.01 2.55
CA ALA A 111 17.78 16.54 2.72
C ALA A 111 18.20 17.50 1.60
N ARG A 112 17.68 17.33 0.38
CA ARG A 112 17.92 18.26 -0.75
C ARG A 112 17.25 19.62 -0.55
N GLY A 113 16.25 19.73 0.31
CA GLY A 113 15.46 20.96 0.55
C GLY A 113 14.60 21.35 -0.65
N ALA A 114 13.94 22.51 -0.56
CA ALA A 114 13.04 23.04 -1.60
C ALA A 114 13.73 23.44 -2.94
N ILE A 115 15.03 23.22 -3.08
CA ILE A 115 15.85 23.70 -4.20
C ILE A 115 15.68 22.84 -5.47
N ALA A 116 15.10 21.65 -5.37
CA ALA A 116 15.08 20.71 -6.49
C ALA A 116 13.76 20.66 -7.29
N ALA A 117 12.82 21.55 -7.05
CA ALA A 117 11.80 21.80 -8.07
C ALA A 117 12.50 22.53 -9.22
N SER A 118 13.04 21.75 -10.17
CA SER A 118 13.68 22.28 -11.36
C SER A 118 12.77 23.33 -12.00
N SER A 119 13.32 24.51 -12.27
CA SER A 119 12.72 25.64 -12.97
C SER A 119 12.41 25.36 -14.45
N GLY A 120 12.25 24.10 -14.83
CA GLY A 120 11.71 23.69 -16.11
C GLY A 120 10.19 23.55 -16.02
N SER A 121 9.49 24.12 -16.98
CA SER A 121 8.06 23.85 -17.18
C SER A 121 7.89 22.33 -17.31
N LEU A 122 7.41 21.70 -16.24
CA LEU A 122 7.09 20.27 -16.27
C LEU A 122 5.97 20.10 -17.29
N VAL A 123 6.24 19.38 -18.36
CA VAL A 123 5.17 18.88 -19.21
C VAL A 123 4.50 17.78 -18.41
N VAL A 124 3.39 18.14 -17.81
CA VAL A 124 2.57 17.22 -17.01
C VAL A 124 1.62 16.52 -17.99
N GLU A 125 1.76 15.22 -18.12
CA GLU A 125 0.93 14.43 -19.03
C GLU A 125 0.18 13.37 -18.22
N PRO A 126 -1.06 13.01 -18.62
CA PRO A 126 -1.78 11.89 -18.06
C PRO A 126 -0.92 10.61 -18.08
N SER A 127 -1.10 9.79 -17.07
CA SER A 127 -0.42 8.49 -16.99
C SER A 127 -0.86 7.59 -18.15
N PRO A 128 0.06 6.80 -18.75
CA PRO A 128 -0.26 5.98 -19.92
C PRO A 128 -1.19 4.79 -19.63
N GLY A 129 -1.35 4.39 -18.37
CA GLY A 129 -2.20 3.27 -17.98
C GLY A 129 -1.57 1.89 -18.20
N MET A 130 -2.27 0.88 -17.72
CA MET A 130 -1.81 -0.52 -17.75
C MET A 130 -2.24 -1.30 -19.00
N GLU A 131 -3.05 -0.73 -19.91
CA GLU A 131 -3.62 -1.46 -21.06
C GLU A 131 -2.55 -2.11 -21.94
N ARG A 132 -1.43 -1.44 -22.09
CA ARG A 132 -0.34 -1.88 -22.97
C ARG A 132 0.74 -2.70 -22.29
N VAL A 133 0.69 -2.82 -20.97
CA VAL A 133 1.61 -3.68 -20.20
C VAL A 133 1.16 -5.12 -20.36
N ILE A 134 2.04 -6.03 -20.77
CA ILE A 134 1.70 -7.44 -20.97
C ILE A 134 2.39 -8.27 -19.87
N VAL A 135 1.62 -9.13 -19.22
CA VAL A 135 2.11 -10.09 -18.23
C VAL A 135 1.78 -11.49 -18.72
N ASP A 136 2.79 -12.34 -18.87
CA ASP A 136 2.63 -13.75 -19.15
C ASP A 136 3.07 -14.56 -17.91
N GLU A 137 2.08 -15.10 -17.21
CA GLU A 137 2.31 -15.89 -16.00
C GLU A 137 2.99 -17.21 -16.27
N VAL A 138 2.67 -17.83 -17.41
CA VAL A 138 3.20 -19.16 -17.77
C VAL A 138 4.67 -19.05 -18.12
N LEU A 139 5.02 -18.02 -18.87
CA LEU A 139 6.41 -17.74 -19.22
C LEU A 139 7.15 -16.97 -18.13
N GLY A 140 6.46 -16.40 -17.13
CA GLY A 140 7.07 -15.55 -16.10
C GLY A 140 7.67 -14.27 -16.69
N THR A 141 7.02 -13.65 -17.68
CA THR A 141 7.55 -12.46 -18.34
C THR A 141 6.64 -11.25 -18.20
N VAL A 142 7.25 -10.08 -18.21
CA VAL A 142 6.57 -8.78 -18.25
C VAL A 142 7.12 -7.97 -19.42
N ASP A 143 6.24 -7.40 -20.23
CA ASP A 143 6.60 -6.47 -21.32
C ASP A 143 6.07 -5.07 -20.97
N LEU A 144 6.99 -4.15 -20.74
CA LEU A 144 6.69 -2.73 -20.58
C LEU A 144 6.95 -2.01 -21.91
N PRO A 145 5.95 -1.36 -22.50
CA PRO A 145 6.16 -0.52 -23.68
C PRO A 145 7.16 0.59 -23.43
N SER A 146 7.81 1.06 -24.49
CA SER A 146 8.72 2.21 -24.43
C SER A 146 8.04 3.44 -23.80
N GLY A 147 8.73 4.10 -22.89
CA GLY A 147 8.23 5.27 -22.17
C GLY A 147 7.37 4.97 -20.95
N ILE A 148 7.02 3.71 -20.69
CA ILE A 148 6.30 3.30 -19.49
C ILE A 148 7.30 2.88 -18.41
N GLY A 149 7.11 3.42 -17.21
CA GLY A 149 7.77 2.95 -16.00
C GLY A 149 6.74 2.77 -14.91
N ILE A 150 6.86 1.72 -14.10
CA ILE A 150 5.90 1.38 -13.04
C ILE A 150 6.48 1.60 -11.64
N ASP A 151 5.60 2.04 -10.74
CA ASP A 151 5.88 2.32 -9.32
C ASP A 151 4.97 1.46 -8.43
N PRO A 152 5.50 0.73 -7.43
CA PRO A 152 4.72 -0.08 -6.50
C PRO A 152 4.08 0.73 -5.38
N GLY A 153 4.21 2.04 -5.37
CA GLY A 153 3.55 2.90 -4.40
C GLY A 153 2.03 2.69 -4.41
N ALA A 154 1.42 2.74 -3.23
CA ALA A 154 -0.02 2.54 -3.02
C ALA A 154 -0.57 1.12 -3.33
N ILE A 155 0.32 0.11 -3.39
CA ILE A 155 -0.07 -1.31 -3.49
C ILE A 155 0.96 -2.26 -2.91
N GLY A 156 2.26 -1.89 -2.92
CA GLY A 156 3.34 -2.81 -2.62
C GLY A 156 3.38 -3.27 -1.18
N LYS A 157 3.00 -2.43 -0.23
CA LYS A 157 2.99 -2.77 1.20
C LYS A 157 1.82 -3.71 1.54
N GLY A 158 0.63 -3.39 1.08
CA GLY A 158 -0.55 -4.24 1.24
C GLY A 158 -0.34 -5.62 0.63
N LEU A 159 0.20 -5.69 -0.59
CA LEU A 159 0.50 -6.97 -1.24
C LEU A 159 1.60 -7.75 -0.50
N ALA A 160 2.64 -7.09 -0.01
CA ALA A 160 3.67 -7.75 0.77
C ALA A 160 3.10 -8.34 2.07
N ALA A 161 2.25 -7.59 2.77
CA ALA A 161 1.58 -8.07 3.96
C ALA A 161 0.66 -9.26 3.65
N ASP A 162 -0.09 -9.21 2.54
CA ASP A 162 -0.91 -10.35 2.07
C ASP A 162 -0.07 -11.61 1.88
N ILE A 163 1.04 -11.50 1.14
CA ILE A 163 1.93 -12.64 0.84
C ILE A 163 2.46 -13.25 2.14
N ILE A 164 2.94 -12.43 3.06
CA ILE A 164 3.56 -12.89 4.29
C ILE A 164 2.54 -13.57 5.20
N VAL A 165 1.36 -12.98 5.34
CA VAL A 165 0.26 -13.58 6.11
C VAL A 165 -0.13 -14.93 5.53
N ASP A 166 -0.31 -15.03 4.21
CA ASP A 166 -0.66 -16.29 3.54
C ASP A 166 0.42 -17.36 3.73
N GLU A 167 1.70 -17.00 3.56
CA GLU A 167 2.83 -17.91 3.72
C GLU A 167 2.92 -18.44 5.17
N LEU A 168 2.79 -17.56 6.19
CA LEU A 168 2.88 -17.97 7.58
C LEU A 168 1.68 -18.81 8.03
N MET A 169 0.47 -18.45 7.63
CA MET A 169 -0.73 -19.24 7.89
C MET A 169 -0.65 -20.61 7.20
N GLY A 170 -0.12 -20.65 5.97
CA GLY A 170 0.08 -21.89 5.21
C GLY A 170 1.05 -22.88 5.84
N VAL A 171 1.98 -22.41 6.70
CA VAL A 171 2.93 -23.26 7.41
C VAL A 171 2.57 -23.47 8.89
N GLY A 172 1.36 -23.10 9.30
CA GLY A 172 0.77 -23.49 10.59
C GLY A 172 0.91 -22.43 11.69
N ALA A 173 0.96 -21.15 11.37
CA ALA A 173 0.70 -20.10 12.36
C ALA A 173 -0.77 -20.14 12.79
N ASP A 174 -1.05 -19.90 14.07
CA ASP A 174 -2.41 -19.81 14.62
C ASP A 174 -3.04 -18.43 14.38
N GLY A 175 -2.20 -17.40 14.32
CA GLY A 175 -2.60 -16.02 14.02
C GLY A 175 -1.39 -15.18 13.64
N VAL A 176 -1.58 -14.31 12.66
CA VAL A 176 -0.53 -13.42 12.13
C VAL A 176 -1.11 -12.02 11.92
N LEU A 177 -0.34 -11.01 12.28
CA LEU A 177 -0.57 -9.62 11.86
C LEU A 177 0.73 -9.05 11.31
N VAL A 178 0.64 -8.50 10.11
CA VAL A 178 1.74 -7.78 9.45
C VAL A 178 1.32 -6.33 9.25
N ASN A 179 2.10 -5.41 9.81
CA ASN A 179 1.92 -3.96 9.65
C ASN A 179 3.14 -3.38 8.92
N LEU A 180 2.92 -2.82 7.77
CA LEU A 180 3.93 -2.16 6.95
C LEU A 180 3.61 -0.66 6.81
N GLY A 181 3.90 0.09 7.89
CA GLY A 181 3.71 1.54 7.89
C GLY A 181 2.26 2.01 7.92
N GLY A 182 1.39 1.26 8.57
CA GLY A 182 -0.04 1.53 8.67
C GLY A 182 -0.90 0.74 7.69
N ASP A 183 -0.29 0.02 6.72
CA ASP A 183 -0.99 -0.98 5.92
C ASP A 183 -0.87 -2.32 6.64
N ILE A 184 -1.99 -2.83 7.12
CA ILE A 184 -2.09 -3.96 8.02
C ILE A 184 -2.87 -5.08 7.35
N VAL A 185 -2.35 -6.30 7.44
CA VAL A 185 -3.10 -7.52 7.11
C VAL A 185 -2.97 -8.46 8.29
N PHE A 186 -4.05 -9.12 8.65
CA PHE A 186 -4.06 -10.15 9.68
C PHE A 186 -4.88 -11.37 9.23
N ALA A 187 -4.56 -12.52 9.82
CA ALA A 187 -5.36 -13.74 9.69
C ALA A 187 -5.26 -14.60 10.95
N GLY A 188 -6.20 -15.52 11.11
CA GLY A 188 -6.28 -16.40 12.28
C GLY A 188 -6.68 -15.65 13.55
N THR A 189 -6.26 -16.16 14.71
CA THR A 189 -6.68 -15.62 16.02
C THR A 189 -5.54 -14.96 16.78
N PRO A 190 -5.78 -13.82 17.48
CA PRO A 190 -4.77 -13.16 18.29
C PRO A 190 -4.54 -13.87 19.64
N GLY A 191 -4.04 -15.10 19.59
CA GLY A 191 -3.74 -15.90 20.77
C GLY A 191 -4.99 -16.39 21.52
N ASN A 192 -5.16 -15.94 22.77
CA ASN A 192 -6.32 -16.30 23.60
C ASN A 192 -7.49 -15.30 23.44
N ASP A 193 -7.28 -14.20 22.76
CA ASP A 193 -8.31 -13.22 22.47
C ASP A 193 -9.05 -13.66 21.19
N PRO A 194 -10.38 -13.63 21.14
CA PRO A 194 -11.11 -14.00 19.94
C PRO A 194 -11.09 -12.89 18.87
N THR A 195 -10.66 -11.67 19.20
CA THR A 195 -10.94 -10.46 18.42
C THR A 195 -9.67 -9.69 18.12
N TRP A 196 -9.42 -9.42 16.85
CA TRP A 196 -8.44 -8.41 16.44
C TRP A 196 -9.00 -7.01 16.67
N ILE A 197 -8.20 -6.14 17.30
CA ILE A 197 -8.55 -4.73 17.52
C ILE A 197 -7.44 -3.87 16.93
N LEU A 198 -7.81 -2.98 16.01
CA LEU A 198 -6.89 -2.06 15.34
C LEU A 198 -7.33 -0.61 15.60
N ALA A 199 -6.38 0.28 15.86
CA ALA A 199 -6.64 1.70 16.02
C ALA A 199 -6.51 2.43 14.67
N ILE A 200 -7.48 3.29 14.35
CA ILE A 200 -7.35 4.27 13.28
C ILE A 200 -6.91 5.59 13.89
N GLU A 201 -5.82 6.12 13.36
CA GLU A 201 -5.26 7.39 13.79
C GLU A 201 -5.67 8.54 12.87
N ASP A 202 -5.83 9.73 13.47
CA ASP A 202 -6.00 10.99 12.75
C ASP A 202 -4.64 11.60 12.43
N GLU A 203 -4.27 11.59 11.18
CA GLU A 203 -2.98 12.10 10.71
C GLU A 203 -2.87 13.65 10.76
N ARG A 204 -3.98 14.35 11.03
CA ARG A 204 -4.00 15.80 11.29
C ARG A 204 -3.49 16.13 12.70
N VAL A 205 -3.47 15.14 13.58
CA VAL A 205 -3.11 15.28 15.01
C VAL A 205 -1.69 14.77 15.24
N ALA A 206 -0.92 15.48 16.09
CA ALA A 206 0.45 15.08 16.44
C ALA A 206 0.51 13.67 17.04
N ILE A 207 1.63 12.98 16.83
CA ILE A 207 1.81 11.56 17.21
C ILE A 207 1.56 11.32 18.72
N GLU A 208 2.02 12.23 19.58
CA GLU A 208 1.89 12.08 21.03
C GLU A 208 0.56 12.62 21.59
N HIS A 209 -0.34 13.12 20.74
CA HIS A 209 -1.58 13.70 21.23
C HIS A 209 -2.59 12.61 21.62
N PRO A 210 -3.28 12.72 22.78
CA PRO A 210 -4.20 11.68 23.26
C PRO A 210 -5.40 11.46 22.34
N ASP A 211 -5.84 12.50 21.60
CA ASP A 211 -6.98 12.41 20.68
C ASP A 211 -6.58 11.93 19.28
N ARG A 212 -5.35 11.41 19.11
CA ARG A 212 -4.89 10.91 17.81
C ARG A 212 -5.68 9.69 17.34
N VAL A 213 -6.09 8.81 18.24
CA VAL A 213 -6.92 7.65 17.90
C VAL A 213 -8.37 8.12 17.78
N ILE A 214 -8.90 8.08 16.56
CA ILE A 214 -10.30 8.45 16.27
C ILE A 214 -11.25 7.26 16.38
N ARG A 215 -10.77 6.04 16.23
CA ARG A 215 -11.59 4.85 16.28
C ARG A 215 -10.76 3.60 16.59
N HIS A 216 -11.37 2.65 17.28
CA HIS A 216 -10.94 1.27 17.33
C HIS A 216 -11.85 0.44 16.42
N LEU A 217 -11.25 -0.34 15.53
CA LEU A 217 -11.93 -1.33 14.71
C LEU A 217 -11.86 -2.66 15.46
N GLU A 218 -13.00 -3.21 15.81
CA GLU A 218 -13.13 -4.55 16.37
C GLU A 218 -13.61 -5.49 15.27
N PHE A 219 -12.82 -6.52 14.98
CA PHE A 219 -13.17 -7.51 13.96
C PHE A 219 -13.90 -8.67 14.63
N ASP A 220 -15.08 -9.02 14.11
CA ASP A 220 -15.86 -10.12 14.67
C ASP A 220 -15.05 -11.42 14.75
N PRO A 221 -15.24 -12.24 15.80
CA PRO A 221 -14.45 -13.46 16.00
C PRO A 221 -14.50 -14.49 14.86
N GLY A 222 -15.50 -14.36 13.95
CA GLY A 222 -15.62 -15.20 12.76
C GLY A 222 -14.80 -14.76 11.56
N ILE A 223 -14.18 -13.56 11.61
CA ILE A 223 -13.38 -13.06 10.50
C ILE A 223 -12.03 -13.76 10.48
N ALA A 224 -11.87 -14.65 9.51
CA ALA A 224 -10.63 -15.43 9.36
C ALA A 224 -9.45 -14.58 8.87
N ARG A 225 -9.73 -13.47 8.17
CA ARG A 225 -8.74 -12.55 7.57
C ARG A 225 -9.33 -11.15 7.45
N GLY A 226 -8.47 -10.13 7.62
CA GLY A 226 -8.83 -8.74 7.36
C GLY A 226 -7.61 -7.91 6.97
N ALA A 227 -7.90 -6.76 6.36
CA ALA A 227 -6.89 -5.79 5.96
C ALA A 227 -7.36 -4.36 6.25
N VAL A 228 -6.43 -3.50 6.64
CA VAL A 228 -6.65 -2.06 6.84
C VAL A 228 -5.51 -1.32 6.19
N ALA A 229 -5.80 -0.35 5.34
CA ALA A 229 -4.79 0.50 4.72
C ALA A 229 -5.16 1.97 4.81
N THR A 230 -4.16 2.83 4.98
CA THR A 230 -4.37 4.28 5.10
C THR A 230 -3.48 5.04 4.12
N SER A 231 -4.13 5.81 3.25
CA SER A 231 -3.48 6.82 2.40
C SER A 231 -3.75 8.22 2.94
N THR A 232 -2.75 9.12 2.83
CA THR A 232 -2.88 10.51 3.29
C THR A 232 -2.04 11.46 2.46
N THR A 233 -2.53 12.70 2.31
CA THR A 233 -1.78 13.81 1.71
C THR A 233 -0.89 14.54 2.73
N LEU A 234 -1.00 14.20 4.01
CA LEU A 234 -0.33 14.90 5.12
C LEU A 234 1.08 14.38 5.41
N LYS A 235 1.41 13.17 4.95
CA LYS A 235 2.74 12.56 5.05
C LYS A 235 3.49 12.68 3.72
N ARG A 236 4.82 12.53 3.78
CA ARG A 236 5.71 12.61 2.61
C ARG A 236 5.46 13.89 1.81
N VAL A 237 5.45 15.02 2.54
CA VAL A 237 5.31 16.37 1.99
C VAL A 237 6.69 16.97 1.81
N TRP A 238 6.96 17.59 0.65
CA TRP A 238 8.22 18.28 0.34
C TRP A 238 7.99 19.60 -0.41
N GLY A 239 9.03 20.41 -0.49
CA GLY A 239 8.97 21.68 -1.22
C GLY A 239 7.88 22.61 -0.70
N ASN A 240 7.08 23.15 -1.59
CA ASN A 240 6.00 24.10 -1.31
C ASN A 240 4.65 23.38 -1.08
N GLY A 241 4.64 22.27 -0.34
CA GLY A 241 3.42 21.49 -0.05
C GLY A 241 3.10 20.43 -1.09
N HIS A 242 4.08 20.01 -1.89
CA HIS A 242 3.94 18.83 -2.74
C HIS A 242 3.87 17.57 -1.87
N HIS A 243 3.06 16.61 -2.26
CA HIS A 243 2.96 15.30 -1.63
C HIS A 243 3.04 14.19 -2.68
N HIS A 244 3.23 12.97 -2.23
CA HIS A 244 3.55 11.83 -3.09
C HIS A 244 2.39 11.27 -3.93
N LEU A 245 1.18 11.80 -3.78
CA LEU A 245 0.03 11.35 -4.57
C LEU A 245 -0.04 12.16 -5.88
N ILE A 246 0.00 11.45 -6.99
CA ILE A 246 -0.17 11.99 -8.34
C ILE A 246 -1.59 11.64 -8.82
N ASP A 247 -2.26 12.59 -9.43
CA ASP A 247 -3.50 12.31 -10.17
C ASP A 247 -3.14 11.77 -11.56
N PRO A 248 -3.41 10.49 -11.85
CA PRO A 248 -3.03 9.88 -13.12
C PRO A 248 -3.74 10.51 -14.33
N ARG A 249 -4.87 11.16 -14.11
CA ARG A 249 -5.65 11.84 -15.17
C ARG A 249 -4.95 13.09 -15.68
N THR A 250 -4.09 13.68 -14.87
CA THR A 250 -3.37 14.91 -15.21
C THR A 250 -1.86 14.74 -15.19
N GLY A 251 -1.33 13.77 -14.40
CA GLY A 251 0.08 13.60 -14.10
C GLY A 251 0.63 14.59 -13.07
N ASP A 252 -0.19 15.50 -12.53
CA ASP A 252 0.19 16.49 -11.51
C ASP A 252 -0.10 15.97 -10.09
N ILE A 253 0.42 16.69 -9.10
CA ILE A 253 0.09 16.46 -7.67
C ILE A 253 -1.43 16.49 -7.48
N ALA A 254 -1.96 15.47 -6.86
CA ALA A 254 -3.38 15.35 -6.60
C ALA A 254 -3.90 16.52 -5.74
N ARG A 255 -5.10 16.98 -6.04
CA ARG A 255 -5.81 18.01 -5.29
C ARG A 255 -7.22 17.55 -5.02
N GLY A 256 -7.59 17.49 -3.76
CA GLY A 256 -8.90 17.00 -3.34
C GLY A 256 -9.28 17.58 -1.98
N ASP A 257 -10.49 17.26 -1.56
CA ASP A 257 -11.06 17.65 -0.27
C ASP A 257 -10.80 16.63 0.83
N LEU A 258 -10.42 15.39 0.47
CA LEU A 258 -9.98 14.37 1.43
C LEU A 258 -8.48 14.51 1.71
N VAL A 259 -8.11 14.47 2.99
CA VAL A 259 -6.71 14.48 3.44
C VAL A 259 -6.23 13.13 3.93
N GLN A 260 -7.16 12.24 4.31
CA GLN A 260 -6.87 10.88 4.73
C GLN A 260 -8.02 9.96 4.31
N ALA A 261 -7.67 8.76 3.87
CA ALA A 261 -8.62 7.66 3.63
C ALA A 261 -8.05 6.39 4.26
N THR A 262 -8.78 5.84 5.24
CA THR A 262 -8.52 4.51 5.79
C THR A 262 -9.58 3.58 5.25
N VAL A 263 -9.16 2.50 4.63
CA VAL A 263 -10.02 1.51 3.99
C VAL A 263 -9.80 0.15 4.62
N VAL A 264 -10.89 -0.55 4.86
CA VAL A 264 -10.93 -1.88 5.44
C VAL A 264 -11.52 -2.85 4.43
N GLY A 265 -10.90 -4.01 4.29
CA GLY A 265 -11.31 -5.08 3.39
C GLY A 265 -10.70 -6.42 3.77
N ASP A 266 -10.69 -7.35 2.84
CA ASP A 266 -10.16 -8.71 2.99
C ASP A 266 -8.71 -8.86 2.54
N MET A 267 -8.26 -7.99 1.62
CA MET A 267 -6.92 -8.02 1.01
C MET A 267 -6.22 -6.68 1.16
N GLY A 268 -4.94 -6.72 1.59
CA GLY A 268 -4.13 -5.52 1.81
C GLY A 268 -3.91 -4.71 0.55
N TRP A 269 -3.58 -5.37 -0.58
CA TRP A 269 -3.38 -4.67 -1.85
C TRP A 269 -4.65 -3.94 -2.34
N ARG A 270 -5.84 -4.54 -2.13
CA ARG A 270 -7.13 -3.91 -2.49
C ARG A 270 -7.39 -2.68 -1.63
N ALA A 271 -7.21 -2.83 -0.31
CA ALA A 271 -7.43 -1.74 0.64
C ALA A 271 -6.46 -0.57 0.37
N GLU A 272 -5.17 -0.83 0.11
CA GLU A 272 -4.15 0.20 -0.16
C GLU A 272 -4.46 0.96 -1.46
N ALA A 273 -4.76 0.25 -2.54
CA ALA A 273 -5.14 0.87 -3.82
C ALA A 273 -6.46 1.66 -3.71
N ALA A 274 -7.46 1.11 -3.00
CA ALA A 274 -8.74 1.77 -2.79
C ALA A 274 -8.61 3.03 -1.93
N ALA A 275 -7.77 3.03 -0.89
CA ALA A 275 -7.50 4.21 -0.07
C ALA A 275 -6.91 5.35 -0.91
N THR A 276 -5.98 5.04 -1.80
CA THR A 276 -5.43 6.03 -2.73
C THR A 276 -6.47 6.53 -3.73
N ALA A 277 -7.26 5.63 -4.33
CA ALA A 277 -8.32 6.00 -5.26
C ALA A 277 -9.40 6.88 -4.58
N ALA A 278 -9.74 6.60 -3.32
CA ALA A 278 -10.69 7.39 -2.55
C ALA A 278 -10.25 8.85 -2.39
N LEU A 279 -8.97 9.09 -2.10
CA LEU A 279 -8.41 10.46 -2.03
C LEU A 279 -8.55 11.21 -3.36
N LEU A 280 -8.39 10.51 -4.49
CA LEU A 280 -8.53 11.09 -5.83
C LEU A 280 -9.99 11.28 -6.27
N MET A 281 -10.90 10.50 -5.71
CA MET A 281 -12.35 10.65 -5.93
C MET A 281 -12.95 11.81 -5.16
N GLY A 282 -12.42 12.09 -3.96
CA GLY A 282 -12.94 13.10 -3.04
C GLY A 282 -14.18 12.64 -2.24
N ALA A 283 -14.55 13.46 -1.24
CA ALA A 283 -15.58 13.16 -0.26
C ALA A 283 -16.97 12.88 -0.86
N GLY A 284 -17.28 13.48 -2.00
CA GLY A 284 -18.58 13.32 -2.66
C GLY A 284 -18.78 11.99 -3.38
N ARG A 285 -17.72 11.28 -3.76
CA ARG A 285 -17.80 10.04 -4.56
C ARG A 285 -17.23 8.82 -3.86
N ALA A 286 -16.18 9.01 -3.06
CA ALA A 286 -15.45 7.91 -2.44
C ALA A 286 -16.34 7.02 -1.56
N PRO A 287 -17.24 7.52 -0.67
CA PRO A 287 -18.04 6.66 0.19
C PRO A 287 -18.89 5.64 -0.58
N GLN A 288 -19.61 6.11 -1.60
CA GLN A 288 -20.48 5.23 -2.39
C GLN A 288 -19.66 4.21 -3.19
N TRP A 289 -18.55 4.65 -3.81
CA TRP A 289 -17.69 3.76 -4.58
C TRP A 289 -17.06 2.67 -3.70
N LEU A 290 -16.62 3.01 -2.48
CA LEU A 290 -16.07 2.04 -1.55
C LEU A 290 -17.13 1.01 -1.11
N SER A 291 -18.34 1.49 -0.80
CA SER A 291 -19.47 0.62 -0.46
C SER A 291 -19.85 -0.33 -1.62
N ASP A 292 -19.86 0.16 -2.86
CA ASP A 292 -20.14 -0.66 -4.06
C ASP A 292 -19.07 -1.76 -4.32
N HIS A 293 -17.89 -1.65 -3.65
CA HIS A 293 -16.80 -2.61 -3.73
C HIS A 293 -16.63 -3.45 -2.45
N ASP A 294 -17.65 -3.46 -1.56
CA ASP A 294 -17.63 -4.17 -0.28
C ASP A 294 -16.47 -3.74 0.63
N LEU A 295 -16.09 -2.45 0.60
CA LEU A 295 -15.04 -1.86 1.41
C LEU A 295 -15.62 -0.88 2.42
N VAL A 296 -15.26 -1.03 3.68
CA VAL A 296 -15.61 -0.10 4.76
C VAL A 296 -14.55 1.01 4.84
N SER A 297 -14.93 2.21 5.20
CA SER A 297 -13.98 3.32 5.22
C SER A 297 -14.18 4.33 6.35
N VAL A 298 -13.07 4.98 6.71
CA VAL A 298 -13.02 6.19 7.51
C VAL A 298 -12.28 7.25 6.70
N LEU A 299 -12.99 8.28 6.28
CA LEU A 299 -12.48 9.34 5.40
C LEU A 299 -12.41 10.66 6.16
N LEU A 300 -11.31 11.40 6.03
CA LEU A 300 -11.12 12.68 6.67
C LEU A 300 -10.93 13.78 5.62
N THR A 301 -11.72 14.85 5.78
CA THR A 301 -11.40 16.16 5.19
C THR A 301 -10.52 16.94 6.15
N SER A 302 -10.11 18.16 5.80
CA SER A 302 -9.41 19.05 6.74
C SER A 302 -10.21 19.37 8.01
N GLU A 303 -11.54 19.28 7.95
CA GLU A 303 -12.44 19.75 9.02
C GLU A 303 -13.28 18.62 9.63
N GLN A 304 -13.61 17.58 8.88
CA GLN A 304 -14.61 16.59 9.25
C GLN A 304 -14.07 15.15 9.14
N ILE A 305 -14.71 14.25 9.88
CA ILE A 305 -14.56 12.81 9.77
C ILE A 305 -15.85 12.27 9.13
N LEU A 306 -15.71 11.61 8.00
CA LEU A 306 -16.79 10.92 7.31
C LEU A 306 -16.60 9.43 7.57
N THR A 307 -17.54 8.81 8.27
CA THR A 307 -17.44 7.39 8.60
C THR A 307 -18.62 6.65 8.02
N ASP A 308 -18.34 5.51 7.42
CA ASP A 308 -19.33 4.46 7.25
C ASP A 308 -19.44 3.61 8.51
N ASP A 309 -20.50 2.83 8.66
CA ASP A 309 -20.92 2.20 9.89
C ASP A 309 -19.87 1.31 10.57
N THR A 310 -19.96 1.13 11.86
CA THR A 310 -18.90 0.92 12.83
C THR A 310 -18.58 -0.52 13.17
N ARG A 311 -19.22 -1.51 12.57
CA ARG A 311 -18.97 -2.92 12.82
C ARG A 311 -18.56 -3.62 11.54
N ILE A 312 -17.34 -4.14 11.56
CA ILE A 312 -16.89 -5.04 10.52
C ILE A 312 -17.36 -6.44 10.93
N GLY A 313 -18.60 -6.74 10.58
CA GLY A 313 -19.17 -8.07 10.71
C GLY A 313 -18.71 -8.98 9.57
N ALA A 314 -18.87 -10.30 9.77
CA ALA A 314 -18.75 -11.24 8.67
C ALA A 314 -19.78 -10.89 7.58
N PRO A 315 -19.45 -11.09 6.28
CA PRO A 315 -20.42 -10.88 5.22
C PRO A 315 -21.71 -11.66 5.55
N SER A 316 -22.85 -10.98 5.50
CA SER A 316 -24.14 -11.62 5.61
C SER A 316 -24.30 -12.60 4.45
N ASP A 317 -24.59 -13.87 4.76
CA ASP A 317 -24.86 -14.96 3.82
C ASP A 317 -25.93 -14.60 2.76
#